data_e0b36b1e2e7c75eb9d28bc0a8db19d97
#
_entry.id   e0b36b1e2e7c75eb9d28bc0a8db19d97
#
_cell.length_a   1.000
_cell.length_b   1.000
_cell.length_c   1.000
_cell.angle_alpha   90.00
_cell.angle_beta   90.00
_cell.angle_gamma   90.00
#
_symmetry.space_group_name_H-M   'P 1'
#
loop_
_entity.id
_entity.type
_entity.pdbx_description
1 polymer ?
#
loop_
_entity_poly.entity_id
_entity_poly.type
_entity_poly.pdbx_seq_one_letter_code
_entity_poly.pdbx_strand_id
1 'polypeptide(L)'
;MGKTSWGVLGLLFACWVQGAPTLTVVTDVWPPFRMLAQDDEFHGLDIDILHQLQARSGIALTLKRVPWGRALKQMQTGQADLMIGLAHTRERAAFIDYLQPPYYQCQPAFYGKAAAVAPLKTYADLRGREIGYVLNSAYFAPFDDDSQLDKHGVPTEDQLLRMVERGHLSLMIGTDCQVDYALSQRNDAGLMKADYRPPHPVVLYLGMSKHSSHHALGPVLAQALQAMVESGEVATLAKPYQP
;
A
#
# COMPACT_ATOMS: atom_id res chain seq x y z
N MET A 1 -14.87 64.98 47.72
CA MET A 1 -13.72 64.09 47.50
C MET A 1 -14.25 62.73 46.97
N GLY A 2 -14.34 62.63 45.63
CA GLY A 2 -14.85 61.46 44.97
C GLY A 2 -13.69 60.57 44.51
N LYS A 3 -13.67 59.30 44.90
CA LYS A 3 -12.72 58.30 44.40
C LYS A 3 -13.38 57.53 43.28
N THR A 4 -12.94 57.77 42.02
CA THR A 4 -13.28 56.93 40.84
C THR A 4 -12.41 55.69 40.84
N SER A 5 -13.04 54.53 41.00
CA SER A 5 -12.40 53.20 40.88
C SER A 5 -12.50 52.76 39.44
N TRP A 6 -11.37 52.60 38.75
CA TRP A 6 -11.27 51.99 37.41
C TRP A 6 -11.14 50.49 37.55
N GLY A 7 -12.20 49.78 37.17
CA GLY A 7 -12.17 48.34 37.04
C GLY A 7 -11.45 47.92 35.74
N VAL A 8 -10.32 47.22 35.87
CA VAL A 8 -9.63 46.59 34.75
C VAL A 8 -10.37 45.32 34.39
N LEU A 9 -11.06 45.31 33.24
CA LEU A 9 -11.72 44.15 32.68
C LEU A 9 -10.64 43.26 31.98
N GLY A 10 -10.17 42.23 32.64
CA GLY A 10 -9.24 41.25 32.07
C GLY A 10 -9.97 40.36 31.06
N LEU A 11 -9.68 40.54 29.78
CA LEU A 11 -10.09 39.60 28.70
C LEU A 11 -9.27 38.31 28.81
N LEU A 12 -9.89 37.27 29.34
CA LEU A 12 -9.36 35.90 29.27
C LEU A 12 -9.50 35.36 27.84
N PHE A 13 -8.42 35.38 27.07
CA PHE A 13 -8.32 34.65 25.82
C PHE A 13 -8.27 33.16 26.14
N ALA A 14 -9.39 32.45 25.99
CA ALA A 14 -9.44 31.02 25.99
C ALA A 14 -8.77 30.54 24.68
N CYS A 15 -7.50 30.12 24.73
CA CYS A 15 -6.87 29.34 23.67
C CYS A 15 -7.61 28.00 23.58
N TRP A 16 -8.43 27.86 22.57
CA TRP A 16 -8.94 26.56 22.17
C TRP A 16 -7.77 25.73 21.66
N VAL A 17 -7.30 24.79 22.48
CA VAL A 17 -6.39 23.74 22.02
C VAL A 17 -7.23 22.81 21.14
N GLN A 18 -7.25 23.09 19.82
CA GLN A 18 -7.74 22.12 18.87
C GLN A 18 -6.77 20.95 18.93
N GLY A 19 -7.28 19.79 19.36
CA GLY A 19 -6.50 18.55 19.29
C GLY A 19 -5.96 18.34 17.87
N ALA A 20 -4.75 17.83 17.76
CA ALA A 20 -4.15 17.52 16.45
C ALA A 20 -5.12 16.64 15.63
N PRO A 21 -5.31 16.95 14.33
CA PRO A 21 -6.19 16.17 13.48
C PRO A 21 -5.70 14.73 13.42
N THR A 22 -6.64 13.78 13.51
CA THR A 22 -6.33 12.35 13.41
C THR A 22 -6.86 11.84 12.07
N LEU A 23 -5.98 11.31 11.23
CA LEU A 23 -6.34 10.74 9.94
C LEU A 23 -6.54 9.23 10.05
N THR A 24 -7.59 8.73 9.42
CA THR A 24 -7.83 7.29 9.29
C THR A 24 -7.08 6.73 8.09
N VAL A 25 -6.12 5.83 8.35
CA VAL A 25 -5.39 5.05 7.34
C VAL A 25 -6.06 3.69 7.22
N VAL A 26 -6.52 3.32 6.04
CA VAL A 26 -7.11 2.00 5.80
C VAL A 26 -6.17 1.14 4.97
N THR A 27 -6.05 -0.14 5.34
CA THR A 27 -5.17 -1.08 4.66
C THR A 27 -5.56 -2.53 4.95
N ASP A 28 -4.91 -3.47 4.25
CA ASP A 28 -5.00 -4.90 4.51
C ASP A 28 -3.60 -5.52 4.61
N VAL A 29 -3.54 -6.76 5.01
CA VAL A 29 -2.29 -7.53 5.14
C VAL A 29 -1.63 -7.68 3.77
N TRP A 30 -0.35 -7.33 3.68
CA TRP A 30 0.49 -7.47 2.50
C TRP A 30 1.97 -7.54 2.90
N PRO A 31 2.47 -8.73 3.31
CA PRO A 31 3.87 -8.90 3.73
C PRO A 31 4.86 -8.61 2.61
N PRO A 32 6.04 -8.05 2.90
CA PRO A 32 6.52 -7.61 4.21
C PRO A 32 6.15 -6.16 4.56
N PHE A 33 5.32 -5.52 3.75
CA PHE A 33 4.95 -4.12 3.93
C PHE A 33 4.00 -3.93 5.12
N ARG A 34 3.03 -4.82 5.27
CA ARG A 34 2.01 -4.81 6.34
C ARG A 34 1.76 -6.24 6.80
N MET A 35 2.18 -6.55 7.98
CA MET A 35 2.04 -7.86 8.64
C MET A 35 1.28 -7.68 9.95
N LEU A 36 0.65 -8.75 10.43
CA LEU A 36 0.00 -8.78 11.72
C LEU A 36 0.83 -9.59 12.70
N ALA A 37 1.08 -9.03 13.88
CA ALA A 37 1.60 -9.74 15.02
C ALA A 37 0.51 -10.62 15.67
N GLN A 38 0.87 -11.40 16.71
CA GLN A 38 -0.09 -12.28 17.40
C GLN A 38 -1.20 -11.52 18.17
N ASP A 39 -0.96 -10.28 18.51
CA ASP A 39 -1.89 -9.34 19.16
C ASP A 39 -2.71 -8.50 18.17
N ASP A 40 -2.72 -8.87 16.88
CA ASP A 40 -3.37 -8.15 15.78
C ASP A 40 -2.79 -6.74 15.51
N GLU A 41 -1.64 -6.38 16.08
CA GLU A 41 -0.97 -5.14 15.75
C GLU A 41 -0.24 -5.24 14.40
N PHE A 42 -0.32 -4.16 13.62
CA PHE A 42 0.40 -4.09 12.35
C PHE A 42 1.87 -3.74 12.56
N HIS A 43 2.73 -4.42 11.79
CA HIS A 43 4.14 -4.09 11.63
C HIS A 43 4.55 -4.27 10.17
N GLY A 44 5.76 -3.83 9.80
CA GLY A 44 6.28 -3.92 8.43
C GLY A 44 6.69 -2.57 7.87
N LEU A 45 7.24 -2.57 6.65
CA LEU A 45 7.83 -1.36 6.05
C LEU A 45 6.85 -0.19 5.98
N ASP A 46 5.62 -0.43 5.55
CA ASP A 46 4.61 0.63 5.44
C ASP A 46 4.26 1.22 6.82
N ILE A 47 4.27 0.38 7.85
CA ILE A 47 3.96 0.80 9.21
C ILE A 47 5.10 1.67 9.77
N ASP A 48 6.35 1.27 9.54
CA ASP A 48 7.52 2.08 9.93
C ASP A 48 7.52 3.44 9.23
N ILE A 49 7.16 3.48 7.94
CA ILE A 49 6.99 4.73 7.19
C ILE A 49 5.88 5.60 7.81
N LEU A 50 4.71 5.01 8.13
CA LEU A 50 3.61 5.76 8.75
C LEU A 50 3.97 6.33 10.12
N HIS A 51 4.72 5.58 10.94
CA HIS A 51 5.23 6.08 12.23
C HIS A 51 6.15 7.29 12.05
N GLN A 52 7.07 7.24 11.08
CA GLN A 52 7.97 8.36 10.78
C GLN A 52 7.21 9.57 10.21
N LEU A 53 6.21 9.32 9.36
CA LEU A 53 5.33 10.38 8.83
C LEU A 53 4.57 11.09 9.96
N GLN A 54 4.01 10.33 10.91
CA GLN A 54 3.35 10.89 12.09
C GLN A 54 4.31 11.73 12.93
N ALA A 55 5.51 11.22 13.21
CA ALA A 55 6.51 11.93 14.00
C ALA A 55 6.97 13.25 13.33
N ARG A 56 7.11 13.26 11.99
CA ARG A 56 7.60 14.42 11.24
C ARG A 56 6.51 15.45 10.95
N SER A 57 5.29 15.00 10.67
CA SER A 57 4.17 15.89 10.30
C SER A 57 3.42 16.43 11.52
N GLY A 58 3.53 15.78 12.69
CA GLY A 58 2.70 16.07 13.87
C GLY A 58 1.23 15.68 13.69
N ILE A 59 0.88 14.98 12.59
CA ILE A 59 -0.48 14.53 12.29
C ILE A 59 -0.66 13.13 12.86
N ALA A 60 -1.65 12.93 13.73
CA ALA A 60 -1.97 11.62 14.28
C ALA A 60 -2.57 10.71 13.19
N LEU A 61 -2.08 9.46 13.11
CA LEU A 61 -2.56 8.45 12.17
C LEU A 61 -3.18 7.27 12.93
N THR A 62 -4.40 6.90 12.56
CA THR A 62 -5.06 5.70 13.11
C THR A 62 -5.23 4.67 12.01
N LEU A 63 -4.57 3.53 12.18
CA LEU A 63 -4.59 2.44 11.22
C LEU A 63 -5.81 1.55 11.45
N LYS A 64 -6.54 1.23 10.36
CA LYS A 64 -7.68 0.32 10.38
C LYS A 64 -7.52 -0.76 9.33
N ARG A 65 -7.60 -2.01 9.76
CA ARG A 65 -7.63 -3.15 8.85
C ARG A 65 -9.01 -3.29 8.21
N VAL A 66 -9.04 -3.30 6.89
CA VAL A 66 -10.22 -3.63 6.09
C VAL A 66 -9.79 -4.36 4.81
N PRO A 67 -10.60 -5.28 4.27
CA PRO A 67 -10.27 -5.93 3.01
C PRO A 67 -9.96 -4.91 1.91
N TRP A 68 -8.97 -5.19 1.07
CA TRP A 68 -8.39 -4.25 0.08
C TRP A 68 -9.43 -3.52 -0.77
N GLY A 69 -10.40 -4.25 -1.37
CA GLY A 69 -11.46 -3.63 -2.17
C GLY A 69 -12.37 -2.71 -1.34
N ARG A 70 -12.60 -3.03 -0.06
CA ARG A 70 -13.36 -2.15 0.85
C ARG A 70 -12.56 -0.91 1.23
N ALA A 71 -11.24 -1.03 1.41
CA ALA A 71 -10.36 0.10 1.66
C ALA A 71 -10.42 1.11 0.48
N LEU A 72 -10.31 0.64 -0.76
CA LEU A 72 -10.48 1.48 -1.96
C LEU A 72 -11.86 2.15 -1.99
N LYS A 73 -12.92 1.44 -1.61
CA LYS A 73 -14.28 2.02 -1.55
C LYS A 73 -14.39 3.10 -0.47
N GLN A 74 -13.76 2.92 0.69
CA GLN A 74 -13.75 3.94 1.74
C GLN A 74 -12.97 5.19 1.31
N MET A 75 -11.87 5.04 0.57
CA MET A 75 -11.18 6.17 -0.06
C MET A 75 -12.07 6.90 -1.07
N GLN A 76 -12.82 6.17 -1.88
CA GLN A 76 -13.73 6.74 -2.89
C GLN A 76 -14.85 7.55 -2.25
N THR A 77 -15.30 7.19 -1.05
CA THR A 77 -16.42 7.83 -0.35
C THR A 77 -15.99 8.85 0.70
N GLY A 78 -14.69 9.04 0.94
CA GLY A 78 -14.16 9.90 1.99
C GLY A 78 -14.36 9.35 3.42
N GLN A 79 -14.70 8.06 3.56
CA GLN A 79 -14.79 7.39 4.87
C GLN A 79 -13.41 7.03 5.45
N ALA A 80 -12.39 7.10 4.63
CA ALA A 80 -10.99 7.00 5.02
C ALA A 80 -10.21 8.15 4.39
N ASP A 81 -9.14 8.56 5.06
CA ASP A 81 -8.31 9.68 4.64
C ASP A 81 -7.13 9.22 3.78
N LEU A 82 -6.48 8.13 4.18
CA LEU A 82 -5.21 7.67 3.61
C LEU A 82 -5.21 6.17 3.31
N MET A 83 -4.46 5.80 2.28
CA MET A 83 -3.97 4.45 2.01
C MET A 83 -2.49 4.50 1.67
N ILE A 84 -1.74 3.47 2.07
CA ILE A 84 -0.34 3.27 1.71
C ILE A 84 -0.17 1.99 0.88
N GLY A 85 0.88 1.88 0.07
CA GLY A 85 1.11 0.72 -0.80
C GLY A 85 0.28 0.74 -2.08
N LEU A 86 -0.06 1.92 -2.57
CA LEU A 86 -0.92 2.09 -3.74
C LEU A 86 -0.12 2.16 -5.04
N ALA A 87 -0.41 1.24 -5.96
CA ALA A 87 -0.08 1.44 -7.37
C ALA A 87 -0.99 2.49 -8.00
N HIS A 88 -0.41 3.36 -8.85
CA HIS A 88 -1.17 4.36 -9.59
C HIS A 88 -1.99 3.70 -10.70
N THR A 89 -3.30 4.00 -10.75
CA THR A 89 -4.17 3.70 -11.88
C THR A 89 -5.05 4.90 -12.23
N ARG A 90 -5.47 4.99 -13.50
CA ARG A 90 -6.38 6.05 -13.96
C ARG A 90 -7.69 6.02 -13.17
N GLU A 91 -8.23 4.84 -12.90
CA GLU A 91 -9.47 4.68 -12.14
C GLU A 91 -9.34 5.23 -10.73
N ARG A 92 -8.28 4.84 -10.01
CA ARG A 92 -8.04 5.31 -8.64
C ARG A 92 -7.72 6.80 -8.59
N ALA A 93 -7.02 7.34 -9.59
CA ALA A 93 -6.70 8.77 -9.67
C ALA A 93 -7.95 9.67 -9.77
N ALA A 94 -9.13 9.12 -10.09
CA ALA A 94 -10.38 9.86 -10.04
C ALA A 94 -10.76 10.29 -8.60
N PHE A 95 -10.38 9.51 -7.58
CA PHE A 95 -10.75 9.75 -6.19
C PHE A 95 -9.57 9.73 -5.20
N ILE A 96 -8.34 9.45 -5.65
CA ILE A 96 -7.12 9.47 -4.85
C ILE A 96 -6.14 10.50 -5.42
N ASP A 97 -5.60 11.35 -4.56
CA ASP A 97 -4.40 12.11 -4.83
C ASP A 97 -3.18 11.29 -4.36
N TYR A 98 -2.28 10.99 -5.31
CA TYR A 98 -1.04 10.28 -5.04
C TYR A 98 0.02 11.26 -4.56
N LEU A 99 0.37 11.16 -3.28
CA LEU A 99 1.35 12.06 -2.67
C LEU A 99 2.74 11.74 -3.21
N GLN A 100 3.43 12.77 -3.68
CA GLN A 100 4.76 12.66 -4.24
C GLN A 100 5.84 12.88 -3.17
N PRO A 101 7.03 12.26 -3.33
CA PRO A 101 7.39 11.26 -4.33
C PRO A 101 6.81 9.87 -4.01
N PRO A 102 6.86 8.90 -4.95
CA PRO A 102 6.65 7.49 -4.60
C PRO A 102 7.74 7.06 -3.61
N TYR A 103 7.40 6.14 -2.72
CA TYR A 103 8.34 5.75 -1.65
C TYR A 103 9.04 4.40 -1.92
N TYR A 104 8.46 3.55 -2.76
CA TYR A 104 9.02 2.23 -3.07
C TYR A 104 8.62 1.75 -4.46
N GLN A 105 9.29 0.68 -4.95
CA GLN A 105 8.89 0.02 -6.19
C GLN A 105 9.19 -1.47 -6.12
N CYS A 106 8.34 -2.28 -6.75
CA CYS A 106 8.48 -3.72 -6.88
C CYS A 106 8.30 -4.14 -8.33
N GLN A 107 8.95 -5.22 -8.75
CA GLN A 107 8.81 -5.73 -10.10
C GLN A 107 7.65 -6.75 -10.16
N PRO A 108 6.68 -6.60 -11.06
CA PRO A 108 5.72 -7.67 -11.33
C PRO A 108 6.45 -8.92 -11.80
N ALA A 109 6.01 -10.08 -11.33
CA ALA A 109 6.58 -11.35 -11.75
C ALA A 109 5.53 -12.46 -11.73
N PHE A 110 5.77 -13.50 -12.52
CA PHE A 110 4.93 -14.70 -12.55
C PHE A 110 5.60 -15.82 -11.77
N TYR A 111 4.78 -16.59 -11.04
CA TYR A 111 5.23 -17.67 -10.19
C TYR A 111 4.41 -18.92 -10.44
N GLY A 112 5.04 -20.08 -10.28
CA GLY A 112 4.41 -21.37 -10.46
C GLY A 112 5.40 -22.49 -10.21
N LYS A 113 4.97 -23.74 -10.42
CA LYS A 113 5.90 -24.88 -10.40
C LYS A 113 6.85 -24.82 -11.60
N ALA A 114 8.03 -25.43 -11.49
CA ALA A 114 9.08 -25.38 -12.50
C ALA A 114 8.56 -25.62 -13.94
N ALA A 115 7.74 -26.63 -14.14
CA ALA A 115 7.18 -26.96 -15.45
C ALA A 115 6.24 -25.89 -16.03
N ALA A 116 5.59 -25.10 -15.16
CA ALA A 116 4.69 -24.03 -15.56
C ALA A 116 5.45 -22.74 -15.93
N VAL A 117 6.52 -22.42 -15.19
CA VAL A 117 7.28 -21.16 -15.39
C VAL A 117 8.38 -21.30 -16.43
N ALA A 118 8.99 -22.47 -16.61
CA ALA A 118 10.11 -22.66 -17.53
C ALA A 118 9.85 -22.17 -18.98
N PRO A 119 8.66 -22.36 -19.58
CA PRO A 119 8.36 -21.87 -20.92
C PRO A 119 7.99 -20.37 -20.98
N LEU A 120 7.83 -19.68 -19.85
CA LEU A 120 7.45 -18.26 -19.82
C LEU A 120 8.66 -17.35 -20.07
N LYS A 121 8.82 -16.88 -21.31
CA LYS A 121 9.90 -15.99 -21.73
C LYS A 121 9.37 -14.63 -22.21
N THR A 122 8.12 -14.59 -22.68
CA THR A 122 7.49 -13.41 -23.25
C THR A 122 6.06 -13.25 -22.75
N TYR A 123 5.46 -12.08 -22.99
CA TYR A 123 4.05 -11.84 -22.68
C TYR A 123 3.11 -12.80 -23.45
N ALA A 124 3.46 -13.13 -24.69
CA ALA A 124 2.65 -14.03 -25.52
C ALA A 124 2.51 -15.45 -24.92
N ASP A 125 3.50 -15.89 -24.14
CA ASP A 125 3.49 -17.22 -23.51
C ASP A 125 2.46 -17.33 -22.37
N LEU A 126 1.81 -16.22 -22.00
CA LEU A 126 0.69 -16.21 -21.05
C LEU A 126 -0.62 -16.72 -21.66
N ARG A 127 -0.75 -16.73 -23.00
CA ARG A 127 -1.94 -17.16 -23.70
C ARG A 127 -2.27 -18.64 -23.43
N GLY A 128 -3.57 -18.91 -23.21
CA GLY A 128 -4.04 -20.26 -22.94
C GLY A 128 -3.66 -20.82 -21.58
N ARG A 129 -3.18 -19.98 -20.67
CA ARG A 129 -2.85 -20.35 -19.29
C ARG A 129 -3.80 -19.68 -18.33
N GLU A 130 -4.26 -20.45 -17.33
CA GLU A 130 -5.00 -19.90 -16.21
C GLU A 130 -4.03 -19.20 -15.25
N ILE A 131 -4.24 -17.90 -15.02
CA ILE A 131 -3.36 -17.03 -14.24
C ILE A 131 -4.11 -16.47 -13.05
N GLY A 132 -3.70 -16.86 -11.87
CA GLY A 132 -4.25 -16.30 -10.64
C GLY A 132 -3.73 -14.90 -10.37
N TYR A 133 -4.59 -14.04 -9.81
CA TYR A 133 -4.25 -12.68 -9.42
C TYR A 133 -5.05 -12.23 -8.20
N VAL A 134 -4.60 -11.21 -7.49
CA VAL A 134 -5.35 -10.66 -6.35
C VAL A 134 -6.33 -9.61 -6.86
N LEU A 135 -7.60 -9.78 -6.50
CA LEU A 135 -8.69 -8.87 -6.88
C LEU A 135 -8.42 -7.43 -6.47
N ASN A 136 -8.74 -6.50 -7.34
CA ASN A 136 -8.52 -5.06 -7.18
C ASN A 136 -7.03 -4.66 -7.04
N SER A 137 -6.07 -5.55 -7.31
CA SER A 137 -4.67 -5.20 -7.46
C SER A 137 -4.39 -4.63 -8.86
N ALA A 138 -3.28 -3.92 -9.02
CA ALA A 138 -2.79 -3.44 -10.29
C ALA A 138 -1.33 -3.85 -10.43
N TYR A 139 -0.99 -4.41 -11.57
CA TYR A 139 0.35 -4.95 -11.84
C TYR A 139 1.04 -4.18 -12.97
N PHE A 140 0.58 -4.31 -14.21
CA PHE A 140 1.14 -3.60 -15.36
C PHE A 140 0.21 -3.67 -16.58
N ALA A 141 0.26 -2.63 -17.42
CA ALA A 141 -0.32 -2.72 -18.76
C ALA A 141 0.65 -3.49 -19.69
N PRO A 142 0.18 -4.43 -20.51
CA PRO A 142 -1.22 -4.68 -20.86
C PRO A 142 -1.93 -5.72 -19.96
N PHE A 143 -1.27 -6.38 -19.01
CA PHE A 143 -1.85 -7.49 -18.24
C PHE A 143 -3.18 -7.10 -17.57
N ASP A 144 -3.22 -5.93 -16.92
CA ASP A 144 -4.39 -5.51 -16.16
C ASP A 144 -5.65 -5.40 -17.05
N ASP A 145 -5.49 -4.87 -18.27
CA ASP A 145 -6.59 -4.60 -19.21
C ASP A 145 -6.84 -5.73 -20.23
N ASP A 146 -5.98 -6.76 -20.28
CA ASP A 146 -6.10 -7.83 -21.28
C ASP A 146 -7.22 -8.81 -20.94
N SER A 147 -8.35 -8.66 -21.63
CA SER A 147 -9.51 -9.54 -21.49
C SER A 147 -9.36 -10.90 -22.22
N GLN A 148 -8.31 -11.11 -23.00
CA GLN A 148 -8.05 -12.36 -23.70
C GLN A 148 -7.21 -13.34 -22.87
N LEU A 149 -6.67 -12.91 -21.73
CA LEU A 149 -6.03 -13.78 -20.76
C LEU A 149 -7.10 -14.44 -19.88
N ASP A 150 -6.89 -15.72 -19.57
CA ASP A 150 -7.69 -16.44 -18.59
C ASP A 150 -7.21 -16.10 -17.19
N LYS A 151 -7.91 -15.15 -16.55
CA LYS A 151 -7.51 -14.59 -15.25
C LYS A 151 -8.45 -15.03 -14.14
N HIS A 152 -7.90 -15.64 -13.09
CA HIS A 152 -8.65 -16.10 -11.91
C HIS A 152 -8.35 -15.20 -10.70
N GLY A 153 -9.33 -14.37 -10.30
CA GLY A 153 -9.19 -13.43 -9.19
C GLY A 153 -9.48 -14.05 -7.83
N VAL A 154 -8.61 -13.83 -6.86
CA VAL A 154 -8.79 -14.24 -5.46
C VAL A 154 -8.64 -13.04 -4.51
N PRO A 155 -9.20 -13.11 -3.28
CA PRO A 155 -9.16 -11.98 -2.34
C PRO A 155 -7.78 -11.65 -1.80
N THR A 156 -6.88 -12.64 -1.61
CA THR A 156 -5.60 -12.45 -0.93
C THR A 156 -4.48 -13.22 -1.59
N GLU A 157 -3.25 -12.70 -1.46
CA GLU A 157 -2.03 -13.32 -1.95
C GLU A 157 -1.77 -14.69 -1.30
N ASP A 158 -2.01 -14.81 0.00
CA ASP A 158 -1.80 -16.07 0.71
C ASP A 158 -2.75 -17.17 0.19
N GLN A 159 -3.99 -16.84 -0.15
CA GLN A 159 -4.89 -17.78 -0.83
C GLN A 159 -4.36 -18.16 -2.21
N LEU A 160 -3.86 -17.17 -2.96
CA LEU A 160 -3.31 -17.37 -4.30
C LEU A 160 -2.10 -18.31 -4.28
N LEU A 161 -1.15 -18.07 -3.38
CA LEU A 161 0.02 -18.93 -3.17
C LEU A 161 -0.39 -20.36 -2.86
N ARG A 162 -1.33 -20.56 -1.90
CA ARG A 162 -1.84 -21.92 -1.58
C ARG A 162 -2.50 -22.62 -2.76
N MET A 163 -3.20 -21.90 -3.63
CA MET A 163 -3.82 -22.51 -4.82
C MET A 163 -2.78 -23.01 -5.80
N VAL A 164 -1.70 -22.25 -6.02
CA VAL A 164 -0.61 -22.66 -6.91
C VAL A 164 0.21 -23.79 -6.30
N GLU A 165 0.52 -23.73 -5.00
CA GLU A 165 1.21 -24.83 -4.27
C GLU A 165 0.46 -26.16 -4.41
N ARG A 166 -0.86 -26.15 -4.25
CA ARG A 166 -1.73 -27.33 -4.35
C ARG A 166 -2.05 -27.75 -5.78
N GLY A 167 -1.63 -26.96 -6.78
CA GLY A 167 -1.87 -27.25 -8.19
C GLY A 167 -3.31 -26.96 -8.66
N HIS A 168 -4.07 -26.15 -7.92
CA HIS A 168 -5.39 -25.65 -8.35
C HIS A 168 -5.27 -24.53 -9.39
N LEU A 169 -4.13 -23.84 -9.42
CA LEU A 169 -3.71 -22.90 -10.46
C LEU A 169 -2.30 -23.27 -10.91
N SER A 170 -2.02 -23.10 -12.20
CA SER A 170 -0.68 -23.35 -12.73
C SER A 170 0.28 -22.19 -12.56
N LEU A 171 -0.24 -20.97 -12.62
CA LEU A 171 0.50 -19.72 -12.54
C LEU A 171 -0.22 -18.70 -11.67
N MET A 172 0.57 -17.80 -11.10
CA MET A 172 0.08 -16.56 -10.51
C MET A 172 0.94 -15.38 -10.92
N ILE A 173 0.36 -14.19 -10.89
CA ILE A 173 1.11 -12.93 -10.90
C ILE A 173 1.14 -12.35 -9.50
N GLY A 174 2.28 -11.79 -9.13
CA GLY A 174 2.50 -11.01 -7.91
C GLY A 174 3.61 -10.00 -8.12
N THR A 175 4.07 -9.37 -7.04
CA THR A 175 5.29 -8.55 -7.05
C THR A 175 6.44 -9.30 -6.39
N ASP A 176 7.66 -9.11 -6.89
CA ASP A 176 8.86 -9.76 -6.34
C ASP A 176 9.05 -9.44 -4.84
N CYS A 177 8.88 -8.17 -4.45
CA CYS A 177 9.01 -7.77 -3.05
C CYS A 177 8.17 -8.62 -2.10
N GLN A 178 6.96 -8.96 -2.50
CA GLN A 178 6.02 -9.69 -1.67
C GLN A 178 6.16 -11.20 -1.82
N VAL A 179 6.16 -11.70 -3.07
CA VAL A 179 6.13 -13.15 -3.29
C VAL A 179 7.47 -13.77 -2.91
N ASP A 180 8.61 -13.14 -3.24
CA ASP A 180 9.91 -13.64 -2.82
C ASP A 180 10.04 -13.67 -1.30
N TYR A 181 9.54 -12.61 -0.61
CA TYR A 181 9.47 -12.62 0.85
C TYR A 181 8.60 -13.76 1.37
N ALA A 182 7.39 -13.93 0.83
CA ALA A 182 6.48 -14.99 1.26
C ALA A 182 7.08 -16.39 1.04
N LEU A 183 7.79 -16.59 -0.06
CA LEU A 183 8.49 -17.85 -0.36
C LEU A 183 9.70 -18.08 0.56
N SER A 184 10.45 -17.04 0.92
CA SER A 184 11.57 -17.15 1.87
C SER A 184 11.14 -17.59 3.27
N GLN A 185 9.88 -17.27 3.66
CA GLN A 185 9.31 -17.68 4.95
C GLN A 185 8.72 -19.11 4.93
N ARG A 186 8.69 -19.76 3.77
CA ARG A 186 8.10 -21.10 3.59
C ARG A 186 9.19 -22.12 3.31
N ASN A 187 9.20 -23.20 4.08
CA ASN A 187 10.07 -24.34 3.80
C ASN A 187 9.57 -25.06 2.54
N ASP A 188 10.28 -24.87 1.41
CA ASP A 188 10.09 -25.57 0.14
C ASP A 188 8.64 -25.52 -0.41
N ALA A 189 8.18 -24.33 -0.77
CA ALA A 189 6.90 -24.18 -1.48
C ALA A 189 6.92 -24.80 -2.89
N GLY A 190 8.09 -25.21 -3.42
CA GLY A 190 8.27 -25.77 -4.77
C GLY A 190 7.84 -24.80 -5.89
N LEU A 191 7.69 -23.51 -5.57
CA LEU A 191 7.34 -22.47 -6.53
C LEU A 191 8.60 -21.73 -6.98
N MET A 192 8.61 -21.37 -8.25
CA MET A 192 9.69 -20.65 -8.90
C MET A 192 9.16 -19.40 -9.59
N LYS A 193 10.02 -18.40 -9.68
CA LYS A 193 9.78 -17.18 -10.46
C LYS A 193 10.10 -17.48 -11.93
N ALA A 194 9.20 -17.08 -12.85
CA ALA A 194 9.46 -17.17 -14.29
C ALA A 194 10.60 -16.24 -14.71
N ASP A 195 11.21 -16.51 -15.86
CA ASP A 195 12.25 -15.62 -16.43
C ASP A 195 11.66 -14.36 -17.07
N TYR A 196 10.42 -14.44 -17.56
CA TYR A 196 9.74 -13.28 -18.11
C TYR A 196 9.60 -12.18 -17.05
N ARG A 197 10.08 -10.99 -17.40
CA ARG A 197 9.97 -9.78 -16.55
C ARG A 197 9.15 -8.73 -17.30
N PRO A 198 8.01 -8.30 -16.76
CA PRO A 198 7.29 -7.14 -17.27
C PRO A 198 8.18 -5.90 -17.27
N PRO A 199 8.03 -5.00 -18.28
CA PRO A 199 9.00 -3.91 -18.50
C PRO A 199 8.90 -2.77 -17.47
N HIS A 200 7.79 -2.68 -16.73
CA HIS A 200 7.54 -1.57 -15.81
C HIS A 200 7.34 -2.07 -14.38
N PRO A 201 7.97 -1.42 -13.38
CA PRO A 201 7.75 -1.73 -11.99
C PRO A 201 6.35 -1.27 -11.52
N VAL A 202 5.86 -1.89 -10.47
CA VAL A 202 4.76 -1.39 -9.65
C VAL A 202 5.35 -0.37 -8.69
N VAL A 203 5.04 0.90 -8.92
CA VAL A 203 5.50 2.02 -8.08
C VAL A 203 4.48 2.26 -6.98
N LEU A 204 4.94 2.34 -5.73
CA LEU A 204 4.10 2.43 -4.54
C LEU A 204 4.05 3.85 -3.99
N TYR A 205 2.84 4.29 -3.71
CA TYR A 205 2.52 5.62 -3.24
C TYR A 205 1.77 5.61 -1.91
N LEU A 206 1.90 6.70 -1.18
CA LEU A 206 0.92 7.13 -0.20
C LEU A 206 -0.19 7.87 -0.96
N GLY A 207 -1.44 7.50 -0.75
CA GLY A 207 -2.58 8.13 -1.41
C GLY A 207 -3.52 8.77 -0.40
N MET A 208 -4.01 9.96 -0.72
CA MET A 208 -5.00 10.69 0.05
C MET A 208 -6.33 10.73 -0.69
N SER A 209 -7.42 10.47 0.02
CA SER A 209 -8.76 10.58 -0.56
C SER A 209 -9.08 12.04 -0.93
N LYS A 210 -9.49 12.28 -2.17
CA LYS A 210 -9.98 13.59 -2.62
C LYS A 210 -11.27 14.01 -1.92
N HIS A 211 -11.96 13.04 -1.32
CA HIS A 211 -13.23 13.26 -0.59
C HIS A 211 -13.03 13.32 0.93
N SER A 212 -11.78 13.22 1.42
CA SER A 212 -11.46 13.40 2.83
C SER A 212 -11.74 14.84 3.30
N SER A 213 -12.35 14.98 4.46
CA SER A 213 -12.47 16.30 5.12
C SER A 213 -11.11 16.90 5.53
N HIS A 214 -10.08 16.05 5.58
CA HIS A 214 -8.71 16.42 5.92
C HIS A 214 -7.80 16.59 4.69
N HIS A 215 -8.36 16.63 3.48
CA HIS A 215 -7.60 16.66 2.21
C HIS A 215 -6.52 17.76 2.18
N ALA A 216 -6.79 18.90 2.83
CA ALA A 216 -5.84 20.02 2.92
C ALA A 216 -4.52 19.68 3.66
N LEU A 217 -4.45 18.53 4.38
CA LEU A 217 -3.22 18.05 5.05
C LEU A 217 -2.30 17.27 4.12
N GLY A 218 -2.74 16.92 2.92
CA GLY A 218 -1.94 16.19 1.93
C GLY A 218 -0.57 16.78 1.67
N PRO A 219 -0.42 18.10 1.42
CA PRO A 219 0.88 18.73 1.20
C PRO A 219 1.87 18.57 2.36
N VAL A 220 1.39 18.59 3.62
CA VAL A 220 2.25 18.39 4.81
C VAL A 220 2.79 16.97 4.85
N LEU A 221 1.94 15.98 4.57
CA LEU A 221 2.35 14.57 4.48
C LEU A 221 3.30 14.33 3.30
N ALA A 222 3.03 14.94 2.14
CA ALA A 222 3.88 14.83 0.96
C ALA A 222 5.28 15.39 1.25
N GLN A 223 5.39 16.55 1.91
CA GLN A 223 6.66 17.15 2.29
C GLN A 223 7.43 16.26 3.28
N ALA A 224 6.76 15.70 4.27
CA ALA A 224 7.38 14.77 5.22
C ALA A 224 7.89 13.50 4.51
N LEU A 225 7.10 12.93 3.61
CA LEU A 225 7.49 11.77 2.81
C LEU A 225 8.67 12.08 1.88
N GLN A 226 8.66 13.24 1.24
CA GLN A 226 9.75 13.70 0.37
C GLN A 226 11.07 13.77 1.15
N ALA A 227 11.07 14.37 2.35
CA ALA A 227 12.26 14.44 3.18
C ALA A 227 12.79 13.05 3.57
N MET A 228 11.92 12.07 3.83
CA MET A 228 12.31 10.69 4.13
C MET A 228 12.92 9.98 2.92
N VAL A 229 12.37 10.20 1.72
CA VAL A 229 12.88 9.60 0.49
C VAL A 229 14.23 10.20 0.13
N GLU A 230 14.35 11.54 0.14
CA GLU A 230 15.58 12.26 -0.22
C GLU A 230 16.73 11.99 0.75
N SER A 231 16.46 11.80 2.03
CA SER A 231 17.47 11.45 3.04
C SER A 231 17.92 9.98 2.98
N GLY A 232 17.25 9.12 2.20
CA GLY A 232 17.51 7.68 2.17
C GLY A 232 16.95 6.92 3.38
N GLU A 233 16.12 7.56 4.21
CA GLU A 233 15.51 6.93 5.38
C GLU A 233 14.59 5.78 4.98
N VAL A 234 13.74 5.95 3.97
CA VAL A 234 12.88 4.88 3.44
C VAL A 234 13.70 3.67 3.01
N ALA A 235 14.82 3.88 2.30
CA ALA A 235 15.72 2.80 1.90
C ALA A 235 16.36 2.10 3.11
N THR A 236 16.62 2.83 4.20
CA THR A 236 17.14 2.27 5.43
C THR A 236 16.09 1.45 6.18
N LEU A 237 14.86 1.95 6.28
CA LEU A 237 13.72 1.22 6.84
C LEU A 237 13.40 -0.07 6.06
N ALA A 238 13.64 -0.07 4.75
CA ALA A 238 13.35 -1.22 3.91
C ALA A 238 14.32 -2.41 4.09
N LYS A 239 15.54 -2.18 4.58
CA LYS A 239 16.59 -3.22 4.68
C LYS A 239 16.16 -4.50 5.43
N PRO A 240 15.47 -4.44 6.59
CA PRO A 240 15.04 -5.63 7.30
C PRO A 240 13.97 -6.48 6.58
N TYR A 241 13.32 -5.90 5.57
CA TYR A 241 12.20 -6.49 4.84
C TYR A 241 12.57 -7.03 3.47
N GLN A 242 13.82 -6.89 3.06
CA GLN A 242 14.33 -7.46 1.82
C GLN A 242 14.66 -8.95 2.02
N PRO A 243 14.31 -9.85 1.06
CA PRO A 243 14.62 -11.28 1.14
C PRO A 243 16.11 -11.57 1.03
#